data_e0db25edc235354859e529379622b358
#
_entry.id   e0db25edc235354859e529379622b358
#
_cell.length_a   1.000
_cell.length_b   1.000
_cell.length_c   1.000
_cell.angle_alpha   90.00
_cell.angle_beta   90.00
_cell.angle_gamma   90.00
#
_symmetry.space_group_name_H-M   'P 1'
#
loop_
_entity.id
_entity.type
_entity.pdbx_description
1 polymer ?
#
loop_
_entity_poly.entity_id
_entity_poly.type
_entity_poly.pdbx_seq_one_letter_code
_entity_poly.pdbx_strand_id
1 'polypeptide(L)'
;MSATMATIERWLGNPVTRFLLQWLSSDCSRCGNRLEVALFRFTHGGSAPCISCRMASWLVGITLRRSGKAFGVREDLMKEGLLDPYLRRGLTTVIRSIARHGITRPQRINAPFLVVWDVTHRCNLRCIHCYQDACQALPDELDTGEAKGVIDQLARAGVVAIAFSGGEPLMRPDIRELIRYAKEKGFFVSLASNGTLIRDALAQDLASDGLDYIEISLDGADAAHHDLFRGIPGAFDRTVTGIRACVSAGLDTGVATTVTRETVDHLPAIHQVAAILGASRMMCFNFIPTGRGTAMVDQDIPPGRREALHKWIVATDRQGKGPVVLSTAPQFARVAVEEEAGAVPVGHFYAGEGLEGKTAALAEFIGGCGAGRIYCGIEPEGTVQPCVFMPIPVGNLRKSPFEEIWHTSETLLHLRSRENLEGNCGACRFRLLCGGCRARAYAYFGSLDAPDPGCIRNQDLWDSLKSNAVAKRSLPPDKAIRPIEQEGMVTKQ
;
A
#
# COMPACT_ATOMS: atom_id res chain seq x y z
N MET A 1 -25.78 4.39 10.11
CA MET A 1 -25.64 3.07 9.40
C MET A 1 -26.94 2.81 8.66
N SER A 2 -26.89 2.45 7.36
CA SER A 2 -28.11 2.04 6.66
C SER A 2 -28.60 0.70 7.24
N ALA A 3 -29.94 0.49 7.30
CA ALA A 3 -30.55 -0.76 7.76
C ALA A 3 -29.99 -2.00 7.01
N THR A 4 -29.57 -1.80 5.78
CA THR A 4 -28.95 -2.82 4.92
C THR A 4 -27.59 -3.30 5.47
N MET A 5 -26.72 -2.39 5.95
CA MET A 5 -25.41 -2.77 6.51
C MET A 5 -25.56 -3.56 7.81
N ALA A 6 -26.47 -3.14 8.71
CA ALA A 6 -26.75 -3.90 9.94
C ALA A 6 -27.28 -5.31 9.66
N THR A 7 -28.07 -5.48 8.60
CA THR A 7 -28.59 -6.78 8.17
C THR A 7 -27.46 -7.67 7.63
N ILE A 8 -26.56 -7.12 6.81
CA ILE A 8 -25.38 -7.84 6.28
C ILE A 8 -24.45 -8.26 7.41
N GLU A 9 -24.17 -7.39 8.37
CA GLU A 9 -23.34 -7.70 9.55
C GLU A 9 -23.95 -8.83 10.38
N ARG A 10 -25.27 -8.79 10.65
CA ARG A 10 -25.97 -9.85 11.37
C ARG A 10 -25.93 -11.18 10.63
N TRP A 11 -26.10 -11.15 9.30
CA TRP A 11 -26.08 -12.36 8.49
C TRP A 11 -24.69 -12.98 8.40
N LEU A 12 -23.67 -12.19 8.12
CA LEU A 12 -22.27 -12.64 8.04
C LEU A 12 -21.67 -12.98 9.42
N GLY A 13 -22.19 -12.40 10.51
CA GLY A 13 -21.81 -12.72 11.89
C GLY A 13 -22.41 -14.04 12.41
N ASN A 14 -23.41 -14.61 11.73
CA ASN A 14 -24.06 -15.85 12.15
C ASN A 14 -23.07 -17.04 12.07
N PRO A 15 -23.00 -17.91 13.11
CA PRO A 15 -22.08 -19.06 13.14
C PRO A 15 -22.23 -20.01 11.94
N VAL A 16 -23.45 -20.25 11.47
CA VAL A 16 -23.72 -21.11 10.31
C VAL A 16 -23.13 -20.48 9.03
N THR A 17 -23.34 -19.19 8.83
CA THR A 17 -22.78 -18.46 7.68
C THR A 17 -21.25 -18.46 7.74
N ARG A 18 -20.67 -18.24 8.92
CA ARG A 18 -19.23 -18.29 9.10
C ARG A 18 -18.64 -19.66 8.80
N PHE A 19 -19.26 -20.72 9.26
CA PHE A 19 -18.85 -22.10 8.93
C PHE A 19 -18.90 -22.35 7.42
N LEU A 20 -19.97 -21.90 6.76
CA LEU A 20 -20.10 -21.99 5.31
C LEU A 20 -19.02 -21.21 4.57
N LEU A 21 -18.70 -19.98 5.02
CA LEU A 21 -17.63 -19.18 4.45
C LEU A 21 -16.25 -19.81 4.68
N GLN A 22 -16.01 -20.43 5.85
CA GLN A 22 -14.79 -21.18 6.12
C GLN A 22 -14.65 -22.38 5.16
N TRP A 23 -15.72 -23.14 4.97
CA TRP A 23 -15.71 -24.25 4.02
C TRP A 23 -15.49 -23.78 2.57
N LEU A 24 -16.14 -22.70 2.15
CA LEU A 24 -15.95 -22.12 0.81
C LEU A 24 -14.52 -21.63 0.60
N SER A 25 -13.91 -21.00 1.60
CA SER A 25 -12.56 -20.43 1.51
C SER A 25 -11.44 -21.43 1.79
N SER A 26 -11.75 -22.69 2.11
CA SER A 26 -10.76 -23.74 2.33
C SER A 26 -10.37 -24.44 1.01
N ASP A 27 -9.17 -25.05 1.01
CA ASP A 27 -8.66 -25.73 -0.15
C ASP A 27 -9.29 -27.13 -0.35
N CYS A 28 -9.56 -27.45 -1.58
CA CYS A 28 -9.93 -28.79 -2.01
C CYS A 28 -8.69 -29.57 -2.40
N SER A 29 -8.53 -30.80 -1.95
CA SER A 29 -7.37 -31.65 -2.25
C SER A 29 -7.15 -31.90 -3.75
N ARG A 30 -8.18 -31.69 -4.61
CA ARG A 30 -8.12 -31.96 -6.05
C ARG A 30 -8.12 -30.68 -6.92
N CYS A 31 -8.66 -29.57 -6.42
CA CYS A 31 -9.04 -28.43 -7.29
C CYS A 31 -8.43 -27.10 -6.84
N GLY A 32 -7.73 -27.04 -5.72
CA GLY A 32 -7.30 -25.79 -5.12
C GLY A 32 -8.38 -25.11 -4.28
N ASN A 33 -8.32 -23.81 -4.11
CA ASN A 33 -9.28 -23.08 -3.29
C ASN A 33 -10.71 -23.13 -3.87
N ARG A 34 -11.68 -23.60 -3.08
CA ARG A 34 -13.07 -23.81 -3.57
C ARG A 34 -13.72 -22.52 -4.05
N LEU A 35 -13.45 -21.42 -3.38
CA LEU A 35 -14.02 -20.12 -3.72
C LEU A 35 -13.42 -19.58 -5.02
N GLU A 36 -12.11 -19.68 -5.20
CA GLU A 36 -11.44 -19.29 -6.46
C GLU A 36 -11.94 -20.11 -7.63
N VAL A 37 -12.08 -21.44 -7.45
CA VAL A 37 -12.69 -22.32 -8.46
C VAL A 37 -14.12 -21.90 -8.77
N ALA A 38 -14.91 -21.56 -7.76
CA ALA A 38 -16.31 -21.13 -7.95
C ALA A 38 -16.42 -19.79 -8.67
N LEU A 39 -15.60 -18.81 -8.33
CA LEU A 39 -15.53 -17.51 -8.99
C LEU A 39 -15.04 -17.65 -10.45
N PHE A 40 -14.00 -18.44 -10.68
CA PHE A 40 -13.54 -18.74 -12.04
C PHE A 40 -14.65 -19.39 -12.89
N ARG A 41 -15.40 -20.33 -12.33
CA ARG A 41 -16.51 -20.98 -13.03
C ARG A 41 -17.69 -20.04 -13.29
N PHE A 42 -17.95 -19.11 -12.38
CA PHE A 42 -18.99 -18.10 -12.58
C PHE A 42 -18.73 -17.23 -13.81
N THR A 43 -17.45 -16.94 -14.09
CA THR A 43 -17.03 -16.12 -15.24
C THR A 43 -16.90 -16.92 -16.54
N HIS A 44 -16.21 -18.07 -16.49
CA HIS A 44 -15.84 -18.85 -17.70
C HIS A 44 -16.82 -19.98 -18.01
N GLY A 45 -17.75 -20.27 -17.08
CA GLY A 45 -18.68 -21.40 -17.25
C GLY A 45 -18.03 -22.77 -17.04
N GLY A 46 -18.74 -23.81 -17.45
CA GLY A 46 -18.30 -25.20 -17.32
C GLY A 46 -18.54 -25.83 -15.94
N SER A 47 -18.28 -27.14 -15.79
CA SER A 47 -18.45 -27.87 -14.53
C SER A 47 -17.12 -28.00 -13.77
N ALA A 48 -17.19 -27.91 -12.45
CA ALA A 48 -16.03 -28.20 -11.60
C ALA A 48 -15.74 -29.70 -11.57
N PRO A 49 -14.45 -30.12 -11.44
CA PRO A 49 -14.06 -31.53 -11.58
C PRO A 49 -14.51 -32.42 -10.40
N CYS A 50 -14.83 -31.86 -9.25
CA CYS A 50 -15.30 -32.62 -8.08
C CYS A 50 -16.65 -32.12 -7.54
N ILE A 51 -17.37 -32.98 -6.81
CA ILE A 51 -18.71 -32.68 -6.26
C ILE A 51 -18.65 -31.49 -5.29
N SER A 52 -17.63 -31.43 -4.42
CA SER A 52 -17.45 -30.33 -3.45
C SER A 52 -17.31 -28.98 -4.14
N CYS A 53 -16.48 -28.88 -5.19
CA CYS A 53 -16.32 -27.64 -5.95
C CYS A 53 -17.54 -27.32 -6.84
N ARG A 54 -18.32 -28.33 -7.28
CA ARG A 54 -19.61 -28.09 -7.95
C ARG A 54 -20.63 -27.46 -7.01
N MET A 55 -20.73 -27.98 -5.77
CA MET A 55 -21.57 -27.37 -4.74
C MET A 55 -21.15 -25.94 -4.41
N ALA A 56 -19.85 -25.69 -4.25
CA ALA A 56 -19.31 -24.36 -4.02
C ALA A 56 -19.66 -23.41 -5.18
N SER A 57 -19.48 -23.83 -6.43
CA SER A 57 -19.80 -23.04 -7.63
C SER A 57 -21.29 -22.71 -7.74
N TRP A 58 -22.17 -23.67 -7.42
CA TRP A 58 -23.59 -23.44 -7.40
C TRP A 58 -23.99 -22.40 -6.34
N LEU A 59 -23.49 -22.57 -5.11
CA LEU A 59 -23.78 -21.68 -3.99
C LEU A 59 -23.30 -20.26 -4.25
N VAL A 60 -22.04 -20.11 -4.68
CA VAL A 60 -21.44 -18.81 -5.02
C VAL A 60 -22.19 -18.15 -6.18
N GLY A 61 -22.54 -18.91 -7.22
CA GLY A 61 -23.31 -18.40 -8.36
C GLY A 61 -24.68 -17.86 -7.97
N ILE A 62 -25.41 -18.56 -7.09
CA ILE A 62 -26.71 -18.07 -6.58
C ILE A 62 -26.50 -16.81 -5.74
N THR A 63 -25.52 -16.81 -4.84
CA THR A 63 -25.23 -15.67 -3.96
C THR A 63 -24.89 -14.43 -4.77
N LEU A 64 -23.99 -14.54 -5.75
CA LEU A 64 -23.59 -13.42 -6.61
C LEU A 64 -24.79 -12.88 -7.41
N ARG A 65 -25.59 -13.73 -8.03
CA ARG A 65 -26.79 -13.31 -8.78
C ARG A 65 -27.82 -12.61 -7.90
N ARG A 66 -28.06 -13.12 -6.68
CA ARG A 66 -28.98 -12.49 -5.71
C ARG A 66 -28.46 -11.15 -5.21
N SER A 67 -27.18 -11.10 -4.86
CA SER A 67 -26.53 -9.88 -4.42
C SER A 67 -26.50 -8.83 -5.53
N GLY A 68 -26.14 -9.20 -6.77
CA GLY A 68 -26.18 -8.31 -7.92
C GLY A 68 -27.56 -7.66 -8.09
N LYS A 69 -28.64 -8.45 -8.06
CA LYS A 69 -30.01 -7.93 -8.13
C LYS A 69 -30.33 -6.97 -6.96
N ALA A 70 -29.93 -7.32 -5.73
CA ALA A 70 -30.17 -6.50 -4.54
C ALA A 70 -29.41 -5.15 -4.56
N PHE A 71 -28.25 -5.10 -5.23
CA PHE A 71 -27.42 -3.90 -5.36
C PHE A 71 -27.56 -3.19 -6.72
N GLY A 72 -28.44 -3.68 -7.61
CA GLY A 72 -28.62 -3.09 -8.94
C GLY A 72 -27.44 -3.32 -9.90
N VAL A 73 -26.56 -4.28 -9.60
CA VAL A 73 -25.41 -4.62 -10.45
C VAL A 73 -25.80 -5.73 -11.42
N ARG A 74 -25.57 -5.50 -12.71
CA ARG A 74 -25.85 -6.48 -13.79
C ARG A 74 -24.88 -7.65 -13.72
N GLU A 75 -25.34 -8.86 -14.09
CA GLU A 75 -24.52 -10.08 -14.03
C GLU A 75 -23.32 -10.03 -15.00
N ASP A 76 -23.49 -9.40 -16.15
CA ASP A 76 -22.42 -9.22 -17.14
C ASP A 76 -21.27 -8.36 -16.59
N LEU A 77 -21.58 -7.23 -15.95
CA LEU A 77 -20.56 -6.37 -15.29
C LEU A 77 -19.86 -7.09 -14.13
N MET A 78 -20.60 -7.91 -13.36
CA MET A 78 -19.96 -8.73 -12.32
C MET A 78 -19.02 -9.78 -12.93
N LYS A 79 -19.42 -10.42 -14.03
CA LYS A 79 -18.57 -11.39 -14.72
C LYS A 79 -17.33 -10.72 -15.30
N GLU A 80 -17.50 -9.56 -15.95
CA GLU A 80 -16.40 -8.78 -16.51
C GLU A 80 -15.37 -8.42 -15.43
N GLY A 81 -15.81 -7.84 -14.31
CA GLY A 81 -14.90 -7.53 -13.19
C GLY A 81 -14.22 -8.78 -12.63
N LEU A 82 -14.94 -9.90 -12.52
CA LEU A 82 -14.37 -11.15 -12.02
C LEU A 82 -13.53 -11.92 -13.06
N LEU A 83 -13.41 -11.45 -14.32
CA LEU A 83 -12.38 -11.94 -15.25
C LEU A 83 -10.98 -11.61 -14.76
N ASP A 84 -10.83 -10.48 -14.04
CA ASP A 84 -9.56 -10.12 -13.42
C ASP A 84 -9.17 -11.13 -12.32
N PRO A 85 -8.05 -11.85 -12.46
CA PRO A 85 -7.59 -12.82 -11.48
C PRO A 85 -7.24 -12.18 -10.13
N TYR A 86 -6.81 -10.93 -10.13
CA TYR A 86 -6.42 -10.22 -8.90
C TYR A 86 -7.64 -9.81 -8.09
N LEU A 87 -8.72 -9.39 -8.77
CA LEU A 87 -9.99 -9.11 -8.11
C LEU A 87 -10.57 -10.38 -7.49
N ARG A 88 -10.51 -11.53 -8.19
CA ARG A 88 -10.94 -12.83 -7.62
C ARG A 88 -10.12 -13.20 -6.39
N ARG A 89 -8.80 -13.06 -6.44
CA ARG A 89 -7.90 -13.36 -5.32
C ARG A 89 -8.15 -12.41 -4.15
N GLY A 90 -8.31 -11.12 -4.42
CA GLY A 90 -8.66 -10.12 -3.41
C GLY A 90 -9.99 -10.42 -2.73
N LEU A 91 -11.02 -10.76 -3.50
CA LEU A 91 -12.33 -11.15 -2.96
C LEU A 91 -12.23 -12.43 -2.11
N THR A 92 -11.47 -13.41 -2.56
CA THR A 92 -11.20 -14.63 -1.79
C THR A 92 -10.52 -14.31 -0.45
N THR A 93 -9.54 -13.41 -0.44
CA THR A 93 -8.86 -12.97 0.78
C THR A 93 -9.82 -12.24 1.73
N VAL A 94 -10.71 -11.38 1.23
CA VAL A 94 -11.75 -10.72 2.04
C VAL A 94 -12.71 -11.73 2.66
N ILE A 95 -13.22 -12.67 1.87
CA ILE A 95 -14.17 -13.68 2.34
C ILE A 95 -13.51 -14.61 3.37
N ARG A 96 -12.27 -15.04 3.13
CA ARG A 96 -11.46 -15.79 4.10
C ARG A 96 -11.28 -15.02 5.41
N SER A 97 -11.07 -13.71 5.31
CA SER A 97 -10.93 -12.82 6.46
C SER A 97 -12.19 -12.72 7.29
N ILE A 98 -13.34 -12.54 6.64
CA ILE A 98 -14.66 -12.51 7.29
C ILE A 98 -14.98 -13.88 7.93
N ALA A 99 -14.67 -14.97 7.24
CA ALA A 99 -14.85 -16.32 7.77
C ALA A 99 -14.05 -16.53 9.08
N ARG A 100 -12.80 -16.05 9.14
CA ARG A 100 -11.91 -16.21 10.28
C ARG A 100 -12.21 -15.24 11.42
N HIS A 101 -12.38 -13.96 11.12
CA HIS A 101 -12.42 -12.87 12.11
C HIS A 101 -13.83 -12.29 12.34
N GLY A 102 -14.83 -12.69 11.52
CA GLY A 102 -16.10 -11.98 11.44
C GLY A 102 -15.93 -10.62 10.75
N ILE A 103 -16.97 -9.79 10.83
CA ILE A 103 -16.88 -8.39 10.39
C ILE A 103 -16.29 -7.56 11.51
N THR A 104 -15.21 -6.83 11.22
CA THR A 104 -14.56 -5.89 12.12
C THR A 104 -14.41 -4.53 11.43
N ARG A 105 -14.23 -3.46 12.21
CA ARG A 105 -14.02 -2.09 11.68
C ARG A 105 -12.77 -1.46 12.31
N PRO A 106 -11.74 -1.20 11.52
CA PRO A 106 -11.52 -1.66 10.15
C PRO A 106 -11.43 -3.19 10.05
N GLN A 107 -11.69 -3.74 8.88
CA GLN A 107 -11.68 -5.20 8.70
C GLN A 107 -10.28 -5.78 8.97
N ARG A 108 -10.24 -6.82 9.80
CA ARG A 108 -9.04 -7.64 9.98
C ARG A 108 -8.89 -8.56 8.78
N ILE A 109 -7.77 -8.45 8.08
CA ILE A 109 -7.49 -9.20 6.85
C ILE A 109 -6.57 -10.38 7.14
N ASN A 110 -6.86 -11.53 6.53
CA ASN A 110 -6.12 -12.77 6.73
C ASN A 110 -4.69 -12.71 6.15
N ALA A 111 -4.50 -11.96 5.07
CA ALA A 111 -3.19 -11.66 4.48
C ALA A 111 -3.23 -10.24 3.91
N PRO A 112 -2.10 -9.51 3.82
CA PRO A 112 -2.09 -8.19 3.20
C PRO A 112 -2.48 -8.29 1.71
N PHE A 113 -3.12 -7.24 1.19
CA PHE A 113 -3.38 -7.15 -0.25
C PHE A 113 -2.11 -6.84 -1.01
N LEU A 114 -1.22 -6.05 -0.43
CA LEU A 114 0.01 -5.59 -1.03
C LEU A 114 1.20 -5.86 -0.09
N VAL A 115 2.26 -6.40 -0.65
CA VAL A 115 3.58 -6.42 -0.03
C VAL A 115 4.49 -5.51 -0.86
N VAL A 116 5.08 -4.50 -0.23
CA VAL A 116 6.16 -3.72 -0.82
C VAL A 116 7.47 -4.36 -0.40
N TRP A 117 8.22 -4.86 -1.35
CA TRP A 117 9.44 -5.60 -1.08
C TRP A 117 10.66 -4.86 -1.62
N ASP A 118 11.49 -4.40 -0.71
CA ASP A 118 12.77 -3.80 -1.01
C ASP A 118 13.77 -4.93 -1.31
N VAL A 119 13.94 -5.26 -2.58
CA VAL A 119 14.66 -6.47 -3.02
C VAL A 119 16.18 -6.31 -3.01
N THR A 120 16.68 -5.08 -2.91
CA THR A 120 18.10 -4.75 -2.79
C THR A 120 18.27 -3.37 -2.17
N HIS A 121 19.33 -3.18 -1.44
CA HIS A 121 19.75 -1.88 -0.91
C HIS A 121 20.65 -1.11 -1.91
N ARG A 122 21.06 -1.77 -3.01
CA ARG A 122 21.85 -1.15 -4.07
C ARG A 122 21.03 -0.10 -4.82
N CYS A 123 21.61 1.10 -5.01
CA CYS A 123 20.98 2.18 -5.77
C CYS A 123 22.02 2.99 -6.54
N ASN A 124 21.65 3.44 -7.72
CA ASN A 124 22.47 4.31 -8.57
C ASN A 124 22.19 5.81 -8.37
N LEU A 125 21.28 6.17 -7.46
CA LEU A 125 20.99 7.56 -7.06
C LEU A 125 21.37 7.84 -5.61
N ARG A 126 21.31 9.13 -5.20
CA ARG A 126 21.63 9.61 -3.85
C ARG A 126 20.56 10.56 -3.32
N CYS A 127 19.29 10.16 -3.48
CA CYS A 127 18.13 10.97 -3.08
C CYS A 127 18.24 11.45 -1.64
N ILE A 128 18.05 12.75 -1.43
CA ILE A 128 18.15 13.36 -0.10
C ILE A 128 17.07 12.89 0.87
N HIS A 129 15.91 12.46 0.36
CA HIS A 129 14.72 12.00 1.11
C HIS A 129 14.65 10.48 1.26
N CYS A 130 15.66 9.72 0.85
CA CYS A 130 15.59 8.26 0.79
C CYS A 130 15.24 7.63 2.14
N TYR A 131 14.11 6.93 2.21
CA TYR A 131 13.62 6.29 3.44
C TYR A 131 14.45 5.07 3.83
N GLN A 132 15.11 4.44 2.88
CA GLN A 132 15.97 3.26 3.06
C GLN A 132 17.44 3.60 3.35
N ASP A 133 17.87 4.85 3.12
CA ASP A 133 19.28 5.19 3.08
C ASP A 133 20.10 4.32 2.10
N ALA A 134 19.46 3.92 1.00
CA ALA A 134 20.01 2.98 0.04
C ALA A 134 21.28 3.50 -0.66
N CYS A 135 22.24 2.59 -0.88
CA CYS A 135 23.52 2.92 -1.48
C CYS A 135 24.17 1.70 -2.16
N GLN A 136 24.58 0.71 -1.36
CA GLN A 136 25.21 -0.54 -1.80
C GLN A 136 24.37 -1.72 -1.33
N ALA A 137 24.50 -2.88 -2.01
CA ALA A 137 23.84 -4.09 -1.57
C ALA A 137 24.30 -4.47 -0.16
N LEU A 138 23.36 -4.95 0.64
CA LEU A 138 23.70 -5.55 1.93
C LEU A 138 24.34 -6.91 1.73
N PRO A 139 25.26 -7.33 2.62
CA PRO A 139 25.98 -8.61 2.45
C PRO A 139 25.07 -9.84 2.58
N ASP A 140 23.93 -9.70 3.22
CA ASP A 140 22.96 -10.75 3.55
C ASP A 140 21.62 -10.60 2.84
N GLU A 141 21.56 -9.87 1.71
CA GLU A 141 20.36 -9.83 0.86
C GLU A 141 19.95 -11.25 0.45
N LEU A 142 18.64 -11.50 0.34
CA LEU A 142 18.11 -12.79 -0.10
C LEU A 142 18.65 -13.13 -1.50
N ASP A 143 19.16 -14.35 -1.67
CA ASP A 143 19.51 -14.87 -2.99
C ASP A 143 18.26 -15.19 -3.83
N THR A 144 18.45 -15.58 -5.09
CA THR A 144 17.33 -15.89 -6.01
C THR A 144 16.46 -17.04 -5.49
N GLY A 145 17.06 -18.07 -4.89
CA GLY A 145 16.33 -19.22 -4.35
C GLY A 145 15.51 -18.84 -3.13
N GLU A 146 16.10 -18.12 -2.19
CA GLU A 146 15.43 -17.59 -1.01
C GLU A 146 14.30 -16.63 -1.41
N ALA A 147 14.54 -15.73 -2.38
CA ALA A 147 13.54 -14.80 -2.89
C ALA A 147 12.33 -15.52 -3.51
N LYS A 148 12.54 -16.59 -4.29
CA LYS A 148 11.45 -17.44 -4.77
C LYS A 148 10.73 -18.14 -3.62
N GLY A 149 11.45 -18.57 -2.60
CA GLY A 149 10.85 -19.13 -1.38
C GLY A 149 9.94 -18.14 -0.66
N VAL A 150 10.30 -16.85 -0.62
CA VAL A 150 9.46 -15.77 -0.10
C VAL A 150 8.20 -15.60 -0.96
N ILE A 151 8.32 -15.55 -2.30
CA ILE A 151 7.18 -15.48 -3.21
C ILE A 151 6.20 -16.64 -2.95
N ASP A 152 6.72 -17.85 -2.76
CA ASP A 152 5.89 -19.02 -2.41
C ASP A 152 5.18 -18.88 -1.07
N GLN A 153 5.83 -18.30 -0.05
CA GLN A 153 5.20 -18.04 1.25
C GLN A 153 4.06 -17.03 1.12
N LEU A 154 4.28 -15.94 0.38
CA LEU A 154 3.28 -14.91 0.12
C LEU A 154 2.08 -15.45 -0.68
N ALA A 155 2.33 -16.34 -1.66
CA ALA A 155 1.30 -17.01 -2.43
C ALA A 155 0.39 -17.89 -1.55
N ARG A 156 1.00 -18.72 -0.69
CA ARG A 156 0.25 -19.57 0.28
C ARG A 156 -0.59 -18.74 1.24
N ALA A 157 -0.06 -17.61 1.73
CA ALA A 157 -0.78 -16.71 2.61
C ALA A 157 -2.00 -16.03 1.95
N GLY A 158 -2.04 -15.97 0.61
CA GLY A 158 -3.12 -15.33 -0.15
C GLY A 158 -2.90 -13.83 -0.37
N VAL A 159 -1.64 -13.38 -0.38
CA VAL A 159 -1.26 -12.02 -0.78
C VAL A 159 -1.63 -11.80 -2.25
N VAL A 160 -2.16 -10.63 -2.58
CA VAL A 160 -2.70 -10.34 -3.92
C VAL A 160 -1.64 -9.72 -4.83
N ALA A 161 -0.88 -8.77 -4.30
CA ALA A 161 0.07 -7.97 -5.07
C ALA A 161 1.45 -7.93 -4.41
N ILE A 162 2.49 -7.90 -5.25
CA ILE A 162 3.86 -7.62 -4.84
C ILE A 162 4.32 -6.36 -5.60
N ALA A 163 4.81 -5.36 -4.87
CA ALA A 163 5.53 -4.24 -5.43
C ALA A 163 7.02 -4.42 -5.15
N PHE A 164 7.79 -4.77 -6.16
CA PHE A 164 9.23 -4.79 -6.06
C PHE A 164 9.78 -3.37 -6.00
N SER A 165 10.55 -3.07 -4.98
CA SER A 165 11.11 -1.78 -4.63
C SER A 165 12.54 -1.96 -4.09
N GLY A 166 13.04 -1.02 -3.31
CA GLY A 166 14.32 -1.08 -2.64
C GLY A 166 15.15 0.17 -2.84
N GLY A 167 16.45 0.01 -3.03
CA GLY A 167 17.27 1.07 -3.57
C GLY A 167 16.85 1.38 -5.00
N GLU A 168 17.36 0.59 -5.95
CA GLU A 168 16.86 0.52 -7.32
C GLU A 168 16.70 -0.95 -7.70
N PRO A 169 15.49 -1.47 -7.84
CA PRO A 169 15.27 -2.89 -8.08
C PRO A 169 15.88 -3.39 -9.40
N LEU A 170 16.00 -2.53 -10.42
CA LEU A 170 16.65 -2.87 -11.69
C LEU A 170 18.17 -3.03 -11.58
N MET A 171 18.77 -2.72 -10.43
CA MET A 171 20.18 -3.05 -10.13
C MET A 171 20.34 -4.47 -9.54
N ARG A 172 19.26 -5.15 -9.23
CA ARG A 172 19.27 -6.55 -8.84
C ARG A 172 19.29 -7.44 -10.10
N PRO A 173 20.32 -8.29 -10.29
CA PRO A 173 20.53 -9.00 -11.57
C PRO A 173 19.38 -9.95 -11.95
N ASP A 174 18.74 -10.57 -10.97
CA ASP A 174 17.68 -11.57 -11.14
C ASP A 174 16.26 -11.00 -11.04
N ILE A 175 16.09 -9.67 -10.99
CA ILE A 175 14.77 -9.03 -10.80
C ILE A 175 13.74 -9.49 -11.85
N ARG A 176 14.13 -9.62 -13.11
CA ARG A 176 13.26 -10.09 -14.19
C ARG A 176 12.78 -11.53 -13.97
N GLU A 177 13.66 -12.39 -13.45
CA GLU A 177 13.31 -13.77 -13.06
C GLU A 177 12.30 -13.79 -11.91
N LEU A 178 12.48 -12.93 -10.92
CA LEU A 178 11.55 -12.78 -9.79
C LEU A 178 10.19 -12.25 -10.24
N ILE A 179 10.14 -11.28 -11.18
CA ILE A 179 8.90 -10.79 -11.79
C ILE A 179 8.14 -11.94 -12.46
N ARG A 180 8.79 -12.70 -13.36
CA ARG A 180 8.15 -13.85 -14.03
C ARG A 180 7.66 -14.88 -13.02
N TYR A 181 8.48 -15.22 -12.02
CA TYR A 181 8.09 -16.19 -11.01
C TYR A 181 6.88 -15.71 -10.18
N ALA A 182 6.84 -14.45 -9.80
CA ALA A 182 5.67 -13.89 -9.12
C ALA A 182 4.41 -13.92 -10.00
N LYS A 183 4.55 -13.64 -11.30
CA LYS A 183 3.44 -13.77 -12.27
C LYS A 183 2.95 -15.20 -12.40
N GLU A 184 3.84 -16.19 -12.48
CA GLU A 184 3.47 -17.61 -12.50
C GLU A 184 2.70 -18.02 -11.24
N LYS A 185 2.97 -17.40 -10.08
CA LYS A 185 2.21 -17.61 -8.84
C LYS A 185 0.90 -16.82 -8.77
N GLY A 186 0.57 -16.07 -9.80
CA GLY A 186 -0.70 -15.33 -9.95
C GLY A 186 -0.77 -14.04 -9.14
N PHE A 187 0.35 -13.38 -8.88
CA PHE A 187 0.37 -12.05 -8.28
C PHE A 187 0.10 -10.94 -9.30
N PHE A 188 -0.54 -9.87 -8.85
CA PHE A 188 -0.34 -8.57 -9.46
C PHE A 188 1.07 -8.12 -9.12
N VAL A 189 1.88 -7.85 -10.14
CA VAL A 189 3.29 -7.49 -9.96
C VAL A 189 3.52 -6.07 -10.40
N SER A 190 4.01 -5.24 -9.49
CA SER A 190 4.42 -3.88 -9.78
C SER A 190 5.90 -3.66 -9.47
N LEU A 191 6.48 -2.64 -10.08
CA LEU A 191 7.86 -2.23 -9.91
C LEU A 191 7.92 -0.74 -9.57
N ALA A 192 8.57 -0.37 -8.46
CA ALA A 192 8.86 1.01 -8.11
C ALA A 192 10.33 1.31 -8.46
N SER A 193 10.56 2.15 -9.46
CA SER A 193 11.89 2.44 -10.01
C SER A 193 12.16 3.94 -10.09
N ASN A 194 13.43 4.33 -10.06
CA ASN A 194 13.84 5.69 -10.41
C ASN A 194 13.82 5.94 -11.93
N GLY A 195 13.62 4.92 -12.75
CA GLY A 195 13.49 4.99 -14.20
C GLY A 195 14.77 5.24 -14.98
N THR A 196 15.88 5.59 -14.31
CA THR A 196 17.10 6.06 -14.99
C THR A 196 17.84 4.99 -15.79
N LEU A 197 17.57 3.71 -15.50
CA LEU A 197 18.17 2.56 -16.20
C LEU A 197 17.30 2.04 -17.35
N ILE A 198 16.05 2.52 -17.45
CA ILE A 198 15.10 1.99 -18.42
C ILE A 198 15.34 2.61 -19.80
N ARG A 199 15.37 1.73 -20.80
CA ARG A 199 15.40 2.05 -22.26
C ARG A 199 14.42 1.11 -22.96
N ASP A 200 14.14 1.36 -24.23
CA ASP A 200 13.14 0.64 -25.01
C ASP A 200 13.24 -0.89 -24.89
N ALA A 201 14.43 -1.44 -25.02
CA ALA A 201 14.65 -2.89 -24.90
C ALA A 201 14.26 -3.44 -23.51
N LEU A 202 14.68 -2.75 -22.43
CA LEU A 202 14.34 -3.19 -21.08
C LEU A 202 12.84 -3.01 -20.78
N ALA A 203 12.22 -1.95 -21.28
CA ALA A 203 10.78 -1.74 -21.14
C ALA A 203 9.96 -2.84 -21.82
N GLN A 204 10.34 -3.22 -23.05
CA GLN A 204 9.74 -4.37 -23.77
C GLN A 204 9.95 -5.69 -23.04
N ASP A 205 11.14 -5.90 -22.48
CA ASP A 205 11.47 -7.06 -21.67
C ASP A 205 10.59 -7.16 -20.43
N LEU A 206 10.42 -6.07 -19.68
CA LEU A 206 9.56 -6.01 -18.50
C LEU A 206 8.08 -6.27 -18.84
N ALA A 207 7.59 -5.73 -19.95
CA ALA A 207 6.25 -6.03 -20.44
C ALA A 207 6.09 -7.51 -20.81
N SER A 208 7.09 -8.10 -21.48
CA SER A 208 7.10 -9.52 -21.84
C SER A 208 7.21 -10.45 -20.63
N ASP A 209 7.90 -10.03 -19.58
CA ASP A 209 7.97 -10.74 -18.29
C ASP A 209 6.65 -10.70 -17.50
N GLY A 210 5.66 -9.91 -17.98
CA GLY A 210 4.32 -9.83 -17.42
C GLY A 210 4.19 -8.82 -16.28
N LEU A 211 5.04 -7.80 -16.21
CA LEU A 211 4.87 -6.69 -15.25
C LEU A 211 3.53 -5.99 -15.50
N ASP A 212 2.69 -5.88 -14.46
CA ASP A 212 1.35 -5.27 -14.58
C ASP A 212 1.39 -3.75 -14.47
N TYR A 213 2.28 -3.20 -13.63
CA TYR A 213 2.36 -1.76 -13.37
C TYR A 213 3.79 -1.35 -13.03
N ILE A 214 4.20 -0.20 -13.53
CA ILE A 214 5.45 0.42 -13.14
C ILE A 214 5.22 1.83 -12.61
N GLU A 215 5.76 2.11 -11.41
CA GLU A 215 5.73 3.43 -10.81
C GLU A 215 7.11 4.05 -10.87
N ILE A 216 7.25 5.15 -11.60
CA ILE A 216 8.53 5.82 -11.82
C ILE A 216 8.57 7.13 -11.04
N SER A 217 9.65 7.30 -10.28
CA SER A 217 9.84 8.46 -9.43
C SER A 217 10.10 9.73 -10.24
N LEU A 218 9.27 10.77 -10.04
CA LEU A 218 9.40 12.08 -10.69
C LEU A 218 9.11 13.20 -9.70
N ASP A 219 10.15 13.85 -9.14
CA ASP A 219 10.00 14.87 -8.09
C ASP A 219 10.24 16.31 -8.57
N GLY A 220 10.31 16.54 -9.86
CA GLY A 220 10.44 17.87 -10.46
C GLY A 220 9.83 17.88 -11.85
N ALA A 221 9.35 19.04 -12.30
CA ALA A 221 8.89 19.26 -13.66
C ALA A 221 10.04 19.56 -14.63
N ASP A 222 11.25 19.73 -14.10
CA ASP A 222 12.48 20.05 -14.82
C ASP A 222 13.69 19.41 -14.16
N ALA A 223 14.84 19.46 -14.85
CA ALA A 223 16.11 18.90 -14.38
C ALA A 223 16.63 19.59 -13.10
N ALA A 224 16.44 20.91 -12.98
CA ALA A 224 16.99 21.64 -11.84
C ALA A 224 16.42 21.16 -10.52
N HIS A 225 15.10 20.96 -10.45
CA HIS A 225 14.42 20.48 -9.23
C HIS A 225 14.59 18.97 -9.03
N HIS A 226 14.41 18.19 -10.09
CA HIS A 226 14.50 16.74 -9.98
C HIS A 226 15.89 16.24 -9.63
N ASP A 227 16.91 16.72 -10.32
CA ASP A 227 18.30 16.26 -10.11
C ASP A 227 18.82 16.64 -8.73
N LEU A 228 18.48 17.84 -8.23
CA LEU A 228 18.80 18.25 -6.88
C LEU A 228 18.19 17.30 -5.83
N PHE A 229 16.92 16.97 -5.99
CA PHE A 229 16.19 16.10 -5.06
C PHE A 229 16.67 14.64 -5.12
N ARG A 230 17.05 14.17 -6.32
CA ARG A 230 17.57 12.82 -6.57
C ARG A 230 19.08 12.70 -6.36
N GLY A 231 19.79 13.82 -6.20
CA GLY A 231 21.21 13.89 -5.84
C GLY A 231 22.19 13.52 -6.95
N ILE A 232 21.74 13.43 -8.21
CA ILE A 232 22.60 13.07 -9.36
C ILE A 232 22.19 13.90 -10.59
N PRO A 233 23.12 14.68 -11.17
CA PRO A 233 22.88 15.43 -12.41
C PRO A 233 22.46 14.53 -13.57
N GLY A 234 21.51 15.00 -14.40
CA GLY A 234 20.95 14.28 -15.54
C GLY A 234 20.03 13.12 -15.16
N ALA A 235 19.58 13.02 -13.91
CA ALA A 235 18.58 12.04 -13.50
C ALA A 235 17.24 12.31 -14.21
N PHE A 236 16.81 13.57 -14.32
CA PHE A 236 15.56 13.97 -14.96
C PHE A 236 15.43 13.44 -16.38
N ASP A 237 16.41 13.73 -17.25
CA ASP A 237 16.38 13.32 -18.64
C ASP A 237 16.34 11.80 -18.80
N ARG A 238 17.09 11.07 -17.95
CA ARG A 238 17.10 9.61 -17.93
C ARG A 238 15.75 9.06 -17.46
N THR A 239 15.16 9.66 -16.44
CA THR A 239 13.85 9.27 -15.89
C THR A 239 12.74 9.50 -16.91
N VAL A 240 12.71 10.68 -17.55
CA VAL A 240 11.75 11.00 -18.62
C VAL A 240 11.89 10.01 -19.80
N THR A 241 13.11 9.67 -20.18
CA THR A 241 13.37 8.65 -21.19
C THR A 241 12.79 7.29 -20.77
N GLY A 242 12.99 6.91 -19.53
CA GLY A 242 12.45 5.65 -18.97
C GLY A 242 10.92 5.61 -18.95
N ILE A 243 10.26 6.72 -18.56
CA ILE A 243 8.79 6.82 -18.60
C ILE A 243 8.27 6.64 -20.01
N ARG A 244 8.85 7.36 -20.99
CA ARG A 244 8.47 7.24 -22.40
C ARG A 244 8.65 5.81 -22.93
N ALA A 245 9.75 5.17 -22.61
CA ALA A 245 10.02 3.78 -23.00
C ALA A 245 8.96 2.83 -22.45
N CYS A 246 8.59 2.95 -21.16
CA CYS A 246 7.55 2.13 -20.54
C CYS A 246 6.18 2.34 -21.18
N VAL A 247 5.76 3.60 -21.37
CA VAL A 247 4.50 3.93 -22.04
C VAL A 247 4.47 3.40 -23.47
N SER A 248 5.58 3.56 -24.22
CA SER A 248 5.69 3.04 -25.59
C SER A 248 5.67 1.52 -25.68
N ALA A 249 6.15 0.83 -24.65
CA ALA A 249 6.07 -0.63 -24.52
C ALA A 249 4.67 -1.14 -24.08
N GLY A 250 3.71 -0.24 -23.83
CA GLY A 250 2.35 -0.57 -23.40
C GLY A 250 2.23 -0.94 -21.91
N LEU A 251 3.26 -0.66 -21.10
CA LEU A 251 3.19 -0.84 -19.65
C LEU A 251 2.26 0.21 -19.03
N ASP A 252 1.37 -0.21 -18.10
CA ASP A 252 0.64 0.72 -17.24
C ASP A 252 1.65 1.46 -16.36
N THR A 253 1.87 2.74 -16.67
CA THR A 253 2.97 3.54 -16.12
C THR A 253 2.41 4.68 -15.29
N GLY A 254 2.77 4.73 -14.02
CA GLY A 254 2.50 5.85 -13.12
C GLY A 254 3.76 6.62 -12.76
N VAL A 255 3.57 7.82 -12.23
CA VAL A 255 4.66 8.60 -11.62
C VAL A 255 4.43 8.77 -10.13
N ALA A 256 5.53 8.80 -9.36
CA ALA A 256 5.53 8.99 -7.93
C ALA A 256 6.31 10.25 -7.56
N THR A 257 5.70 11.12 -6.75
CA THR A 257 6.33 12.36 -6.26
C THR A 257 6.28 12.40 -4.74
N THR A 258 7.42 12.56 -4.09
CA THR A 258 7.50 12.77 -2.65
C THR A 258 7.13 14.21 -2.31
N VAL A 259 6.12 14.40 -1.48
CA VAL A 259 5.58 15.71 -1.14
C VAL A 259 6.33 16.33 0.04
N THR A 260 7.13 17.33 -0.25
CA THR A 260 7.87 18.16 0.70
C THR A 260 7.50 19.64 0.53
N ARG A 261 8.08 20.53 1.35
CA ARG A 261 7.91 21.99 1.17
C ARG A 261 8.40 22.47 -0.19
N GLU A 262 9.43 21.84 -0.74
CA GLU A 262 10.00 22.18 -2.05
C GLU A 262 9.15 21.67 -3.20
N THR A 263 8.59 20.45 -3.10
CA THR A 263 7.88 19.82 -4.22
C THR A 263 6.39 20.17 -4.28
N VAL A 264 5.75 20.52 -3.16
CA VAL A 264 4.28 20.69 -3.07
C VAL A 264 3.73 21.75 -4.02
N ASP A 265 4.46 22.84 -4.26
CA ASP A 265 4.03 23.92 -5.17
C ASP A 265 4.28 23.57 -6.65
N HIS A 266 5.13 22.58 -6.92
CA HIS A 266 5.45 22.10 -8.25
C HIS A 266 4.53 20.95 -8.72
N LEU A 267 3.66 20.39 -7.85
CA LEU A 267 2.80 19.25 -8.19
C LEU A 267 1.92 19.49 -9.43
N PRO A 268 1.30 20.67 -9.64
CA PRO A 268 0.54 20.91 -10.87
C PRO A 268 1.40 20.82 -12.13
N ALA A 269 2.64 21.33 -12.09
CA ALA A 269 3.56 21.25 -13.22
C ALA A 269 4.06 19.81 -13.45
N ILE A 270 4.35 19.07 -12.37
CA ILE A 270 4.71 17.64 -12.45
C ILE A 270 3.56 16.83 -13.05
N HIS A 271 2.30 17.11 -12.65
CA HIS A 271 1.12 16.47 -13.21
C HIS A 271 0.99 16.72 -14.73
N GLN A 272 1.26 17.94 -15.20
CA GLN A 272 1.28 18.25 -16.62
C GLN A 272 2.38 17.47 -17.38
N VAL A 273 3.59 17.39 -16.79
CA VAL A 273 4.68 16.59 -17.38
C VAL A 273 4.27 15.11 -17.45
N ALA A 274 3.71 14.56 -16.37
CA ALA A 274 3.21 13.20 -16.34
C ALA A 274 2.14 12.94 -17.41
N ALA A 275 1.20 13.89 -17.62
CA ALA A 275 0.18 13.81 -18.66
C ALA A 275 0.80 13.81 -20.07
N ILE A 276 1.76 14.70 -20.33
CA ILE A 276 2.48 14.77 -21.63
C ILE A 276 3.25 13.48 -21.91
N LEU A 277 3.77 12.84 -20.87
CA LEU A 277 4.51 11.59 -20.98
C LEU A 277 3.58 10.35 -21.11
N GLY A 278 2.26 10.52 -20.96
CA GLY A 278 1.29 9.43 -21.09
C GLY A 278 1.17 8.56 -19.84
N ALA A 279 1.59 9.04 -18.67
CA ALA A 279 1.39 8.34 -17.41
C ALA A 279 -0.11 8.22 -17.08
N SER A 280 -0.53 7.06 -16.55
CA SER A 280 -1.92 6.79 -16.17
C SER A 280 -2.27 7.36 -14.80
N ARG A 281 -1.29 7.46 -13.91
CA ARG A 281 -1.46 7.87 -12.51
C ARG A 281 -0.31 8.74 -12.03
N MET A 282 -0.61 9.61 -11.04
CA MET A 282 0.37 10.35 -10.26
C MET A 282 0.13 10.08 -8.78
N MET A 283 1.09 9.45 -8.12
CA MET A 283 1.03 9.16 -6.70
C MET A 283 1.78 10.23 -5.90
N CYS A 284 1.07 10.99 -5.06
CA CYS A 284 1.63 11.93 -4.11
C CYS A 284 2.04 11.19 -2.83
N PHE A 285 3.32 10.86 -2.70
CA PHE A 285 3.85 10.21 -1.52
C PHE A 285 3.95 11.16 -0.34
N ASN A 286 3.35 10.76 0.74
CA ASN A 286 3.42 11.48 2.01
C ASN A 286 4.85 11.39 2.58
N PHE A 287 5.60 12.49 2.60
CA PHE A 287 6.93 12.51 3.20
C PHE A 287 6.87 12.12 4.69
N ILE A 288 7.72 11.21 5.09
CA ILE A 288 7.90 10.76 6.47
C ILE A 288 9.40 10.81 6.77
N PRO A 289 9.85 11.51 7.85
CA PRO A 289 11.27 11.64 8.16
C PRO A 289 11.84 10.33 8.70
N THR A 290 12.28 9.46 7.79
CA THR A 290 12.95 8.17 8.08
C THR A 290 14.11 7.98 7.11
N GLY A 291 15.09 7.12 7.43
CA GLY A 291 16.31 6.98 6.67
C GLY A 291 17.06 8.31 6.53
N ARG A 292 17.59 8.63 5.34
CA ARG A 292 18.21 9.95 5.06
C ARG A 292 17.19 11.10 5.22
N GLY A 293 15.92 10.86 4.98
CA GLY A 293 14.86 11.84 5.16
C GLY A 293 14.74 12.38 6.60
N THR A 294 15.33 11.72 7.59
CA THR A 294 15.40 12.23 8.97
C THR A 294 16.10 13.59 9.03
N ALA A 295 17.12 13.80 8.21
CA ALA A 295 17.81 15.09 8.11
C ALA A 295 16.95 16.21 7.49
N MET A 296 15.84 15.83 6.85
CA MET A 296 14.90 16.72 6.14
C MET A 296 13.60 16.97 6.91
N VAL A 297 13.56 16.74 8.22
CA VAL A 297 12.32 16.91 9.02
C VAL A 297 11.67 18.29 8.86
N ASP A 298 12.46 19.32 8.58
CA ASP A 298 11.98 20.68 8.33
C ASP A 298 11.29 20.82 6.96
N GLN A 299 11.50 19.90 6.06
CA GLN A 299 10.85 19.83 4.75
C GLN A 299 9.46 19.18 4.79
N ASP A 300 9.06 18.59 5.92
CA ASP A 300 7.68 18.07 6.04
C ASP A 300 6.69 19.26 6.01
N ILE A 301 5.62 19.10 5.22
CA ILE A 301 4.64 20.17 5.01
C ILE A 301 3.73 20.33 6.22
N PRO A 302 3.36 21.56 6.59
CA PRO A 302 2.46 21.80 7.71
C PRO A 302 1.06 21.26 7.43
N PRO A 303 0.26 20.99 8.48
CA PRO A 303 -1.09 20.42 8.37
C PRO A 303 -2.00 21.16 7.40
N GLY A 304 -2.00 22.50 7.44
CA GLY A 304 -2.83 23.34 6.55
C GLY A 304 -2.46 23.15 5.07
N ARG A 305 -1.17 23.06 4.73
CA ARG A 305 -0.74 22.81 3.34
C ARG A 305 -1.07 21.39 2.89
N ARG A 306 -1.01 20.41 3.81
CA ARG A 306 -1.40 19.02 3.54
C ARG A 306 -2.90 18.92 3.27
N GLU A 307 -3.70 19.64 4.02
CA GLU A 307 -5.14 19.74 3.79
C GLU A 307 -5.45 20.35 2.41
N ALA A 308 -4.79 21.46 2.06
CA ALA A 308 -4.92 22.10 0.75
C ALA A 308 -4.49 21.16 -0.40
N LEU A 309 -3.41 20.40 -0.22
CA LEU A 309 -2.98 19.36 -1.17
C LEU A 309 -4.08 18.33 -1.41
N HIS A 310 -4.66 17.78 -0.35
CA HIS A 310 -5.69 16.75 -0.53
C HIS A 310 -6.94 17.29 -1.23
N LYS A 311 -7.33 18.56 -0.97
CA LYS A 311 -8.40 19.23 -1.71
C LYS A 311 -8.05 19.46 -3.18
N TRP A 312 -6.80 19.83 -3.46
CA TRP A 312 -6.31 19.95 -4.84
C TRP A 312 -6.37 18.61 -5.57
N ILE A 313 -5.98 17.51 -4.93
CA ILE A 313 -6.07 16.15 -5.52
C ILE A 313 -7.53 15.84 -5.91
N VAL A 314 -8.49 16.03 -4.98
CA VAL A 314 -9.91 15.80 -5.26
C VAL A 314 -10.41 16.69 -6.41
N ALA A 315 -10.02 17.97 -6.43
CA ALA A 315 -10.44 18.90 -7.47
C ALA A 315 -9.85 18.54 -8.85
N THR A 316 -8.60 18.07 -8.88
CA THR A 316 -7.92 17.66 -10.12
C THR A 316 -8.52 16.38 -10.69
N ASP A 317 -8.79 15.39 -9.84
CA ASP A 317 -9.40 14.12 -10.24
C ASP A 317 -10.81 14.33 -10.84
N ARG A 318 -11.62 15.21 -10.22
CA ARG A 318 -12.94 15.61 -10.75
C ARG A 318 -12.90 16.23 -12.15
N GLN A 319 -11.79 16.84 -12.56
CA GLN A 319 -11.66 17.40 -13.89
C GLN A 319 -11.51 16.33 -14.97
N GLY A 320 -11.10 15.12 -14.60
CA GLY A 320 -10.93 13.99 -15.51
C GLY A 320 -9.89 14.22 -16.62
N LYS A 321 -8.91 15.12 -16.38
CA LYS A 321 -7.87 15.48 -17.34
C LYS A 321 -6.50 15.02 -16.87
N GLY A 322 -5.84 14.20 -17.68
CA GLY A 322 -4.51 13.69 -17.37
C GLY A 322 -4.50 12.48 -16.42
N PRO A 323 -3.36 12.20 -15.78
CA PRO A 323 -3.22 11.08 -14.85
C PRO A 323 -4.14 11.22 -13.63
N VAL A 324 -4.70 10.10 -13.17
CA VAL A 324 -5.42 10.05 -11.89
C VAL A 324 -4.46 10.40 -10.75
N VAL A 325 -4.83 11.37 -9.89
CA VAL A 325 -3.97 11.80 -8.79
C VAL A 325 -4.38 11.12 -7.48
N LEU A 326 -3.43 10.46 -6.84
CA LEU A 326 -3.63 9.69 -5.61
C LEU A 326 -2.70 10.18 -4.50
N SER A 327 -3.01 9.85 -3.25
CA SER A 327 -2.16 10.15 -2.10
C SER A 327 -1.98 8.94 -1.20
N THR A 328 -0.75 8.73 -0.70
CA THR A 328 -0.47 7.71 0.32
C THR A 328 -0.82 8.17 1.74
N ALA A 329 -1.22 9.43 1.94
CA ALA A 329 -1.58 9.97 3.24
C ALA A 329 -2.97 9.49 3.68
N PRO A 330 -3.13 8.86 4.86
CA PRO A 330 -4.45 8.38 5.33
C PRO A 330 -5.50 9.47 5.50
N GLN A 331 -5.07 10.71 5.73
CA GLN A 331 -5.96 11.88 5.84
C GLN A 331 -6.75 12.16 4.56
N PHE A 332 -6.23 11.72 3.41
CA PHE A 332 -6.90 11.87 2.12
C PHE A 332 -8.28 11.23 2.13
N ALA A 333 -8.44 10.05 2.73
CA ALA A 333 -9.74 9.38 2.83
C ALA A 333 -10.80 10.27 3.55
N ARG A 334 -10.38 11.00 4.60
CA ARG A 334 -11.26 11.94 5.30
C ARG A 334 -11.65 13.12 4.40
N VAL A 335 -10.67 13.75 3.76
CA VAL A 335 -10.92 14.89 2.87
C VAL A 335 -11.83 14.49 1.72
N ALA A 336 -11.57 13.35 1.08
CA ALA A 336 -12.42 12.85 0.00
C ALA A 336 -13.88 12.64 0.43
N VAL A 337 -14.13 12.16 1.66
CA VAL A 337 -15.49 12.04 2.21
C VAL A 337 -16.08 13.41 2.54
N GLU A 338 -15.31 14.34 3.12
CA GLU A 338 -15.78 15.70 3.45
C GLU A 338 -16.07 16.54 2.20
N GLU A 339 -15.34 16.33 1.11
CA GLU A 339 -15.55 17.00 -0.18
C GLU A 339 -16.55 16.24 -1.07
N GLU A 340 -17.22 15.21 -0.58
CA GLU A 340 -18.19 14.40 -1.33
C GLU A 340 -17.61 13.88 -2.67
N ALA A 341 -16.35 13.49 -2.66
CA ALA A 341 -15.72 12.87 -3.82
C ALA A 341 -16.41 11.52 -4.12
N GLY A 342 -16.81 11.30 -5.38
CA GLY A 342 -17.52 10.08 -5.81
C GLY A 342 -16.71 8.79 -5.60
N ALA A 343 -15.38 8.89 -5.59
CA ALA A 343 -14.45 7.81 -5.28
C ALA A 343 -13.62 8.16 -4.04
N VAL A 344 -13.41 7.20 -3.14
CA VAL A 344 -12.53 7.36 -1.98
C VAL A 344 -11.36 6.41 -2.13
N PRO A 345 -10.17 6.92 -2.47
CA PRO A 345 -8.96 6.11 -2.41
C PRO A 345 -8.60 5.85 -0.95
N VAL A 346 -8.28 4.60 -0.64
CA VAL A 346 -7.86 4.18 0.69
C VAL A 346 -6.46 3.60 0.58
N GLY A 347 -5.47 4.37 1.00
CA GLY A 347 -4.06 3.99 0.89
C GLY A 347 -3.63 3.85 -0.58
N HIS A 348 -3.00 2.73 -0.92
CA HIS A 348 -2.59 2.38 -2.29
C HIS A 348 -3.73 1.76 -3.13
N PHE A 349 -4.96 1.68 -2.61
CA PHE A 349 -6.09 1.07 -3.28
C PHE A 349 -7.11 2.13 -3.69
N TYR A 350 -7.56 2.05 -4.93
CA TYR A 350 -8.57 2.92 -5.51
C TYR A 350 -9.92 2.18 -5.51
N ALA A 351 -10.93 2.74 -4.85
CA ALA A 351 -12.31 2.29 -5.01
C ALA A 351 -12.93 3.10 -6.15
N GLY A 352 -13.10 2.46 -7.31
CA GLY A 352 -13.57 3.10 -8.54
C GLY A 352 -14.99 3.65 -8.45
N GLU A 353 -15.39 4.36 -9.51
CA GLU A 353 -16.71 4.96 -9.70
C GLU A 353 -17.87 3.94 -9.57
N GLY A 354 -19.03 4.38 -9.11
CA GLY A 354 -20.26 3.60 -9.09
C GLY A 354 -20.72 3.14 -7.69
N LEU A 355 -20.07 3.57 -6.60
CA LEU A 355 -20.46 3.26 -5.22
C LEU A 355 -21.14 4.43 -4.50
N GLU A 356 -21.88 5.27 -5.21
CA GLU A 356 -22.54 6.47 -4.66
C GLU A 356 -23.32 6.14 -3.37
N GLY A 357 -23.08 6.90 -2.31
CA GLY A 357 -23.72 6.73 -1.00
C GLY A 357 -23.23 5.53 -0.17
N LYS A 358 -22.42 4.61 -0.72
CA LYS A 358 -21.86 3.43 -0.02
C LYS A 358 -20.35 3.55 0.21
N THR A 359 -19.73 4.54 -0.39
CA THR A 359 -18.28 4.77 -0.42
C THR A 359 -17.71 4.99 0.98
N ALA A 360 -18.37 5.78 1.81
CA ALA A 360 -17.95 6.03 3.18
C ALA A 360 -17.94 4.75 4.04
N ALA A 361 -18.96 3.89 3.88
CA ALA A 361 -19.05 2.63 4.63
C ALA A 361 -17.97 1.63 4.18
N LEU A 362 -17.66 1.59 2.87
CA LEU A 362 -16.56 0.78 2.34
C LEU A 362 -15.22 1.30 2.81
N ALA A 363 -15.03 2.60 2.83
CA ALA A 363 -13.82 3.25 3.32
C ALA A 363 -13.59 3.01 4.82
N GLU A 364 -14.65 2.99 5.65
CA GLU A 364 -14.54 2.57 7.07
C GLU A 364 -14.19 1.08 7.21
N PHE A 365 -14.74 0.23 6.34
CA PHE A 365 -14.45 -1.19 6.33
C PHE A 365 -12.99 -1.46 5.96
N ILE A 366 -12.46 -0.79 4.94
CA ILE A 366 -11.05 -0.90 4.55
C ILE A 366 -10.17 -0.17 5.56
N GLY A 367 -10.57 1.03 6.03
CA GLY A 367 -9.80 1.91 6.91
C GLY A 367 -8.66 2.64 6.21
N GLY A 368 -8.13 3.72 6.81
CA GLY A 368 -7.13 4.58 6.20
C GLY A 368 -5.72 4.01 6.20
N CYS A 369 -4.95 4.23 7.28
CA CYS A 369 -3.58 3.73 7.36
C CYS A 369 -3.53 2.20 7.23
N GLY A 370 -2.83 1.72 6.20
CA GLY A 370 -2.73 0.31 5.86
C GLY A 370 -1.62 -0.47 6.56
N ALA A 371 -0.71 0.23 7.25
CA ALA A 371 0.46 -0.36 7.90
C ALA A 371 0.10 -1.54 8.82
N GLY A 372 0.70 -2.71 8.58
CA GLY A 372 0.44 -3.93 9.35
C GLY A 372 -0.98 -4.49 9.24
N ARG A 373 -1.83 -3.93 8.38
CA ARG A 373 -3.25 -4.30 8.22
C ARG A 373 -3.60 -4.81 6.83
N ILE A 374 -3.40 -3.98 5.82
CA ILE A 374 -3.70 -4.27 4.41
C ILE A 374 -2.45 -4.28 3.56
N TYR A 375 -1.33 -3.83 4.12
CA TYR A 375 -0.03 -3.94 3.50
C TYR A 375 1.08 -4.09 4.56
N CYS A 376 2.27 -4.55 4.14
CA CYS A 376 3.51 -4.56 4.92
C CYS A 376 4.72 -4.36 3.99
N GLY A 377 5.88 -4.08 4.60
CA GLY A 377 7.17 -4.05 3.93
C GLY A 377 7.98 -5.33 4.17
N ILE A 378 8.86 -5.67 3.23
CA ILE A 378 9.90 -6.68 3.39
C ILE A 378 11.23 -6.03 3.00
N GLU A 379 12.24 -6.15 3.86
CA GLU A 379 13.60 -5.69 3.64
C GLU A 379 14.40 -6.68 2.78
N PRO A 380 15.54 -6.25 2.18
CA PRO A 380 16.32 -7.11 1.30
C PRO A 380 16.78 -8.42 1.91
N GLU A 381 17.02 -8.48 3.22
CA GLU A 381 17.43 -9.67 3.98
C GLU A 381 16.24 -10.49 4.52
N GLY A 382 15.01 -10.16 4.12
CA GLY A 382 13.81 -10.91 4.48
C GLY A 382 13.14 -10.48 5.79
N THR A 383 13.55 -9.38 6.41
CA THR A 383 12.88 -8.82 7.58
C THR A 383 11.54 -8.20 7.18
N VAL A 384 10.48 -8.61 7.88
CA VAL A 384 9.14 -8.05 7.69
C VAL A 384 8.95 -6.85 8.61
N GLN A 385 8.36 -5.78 8.08
CA GLN A 385 8.01 -4.57 8.84
C GLN A 385 6.59 -4.09 8.51
N PRO A 386 5.91 -3.36 9.42
CA PRO A 386 4.53 -2.95 9.20
C PRO A 386 4.33 -2.02 8.00
N CYS A 387 5.34 -1.22 7.69
CA CYS A 387 5.35 -0.20 6.66
C CYS A 387 6.79 0.11 6.27
N VAL A 388 7.07 0.32 4.99
CA VAL A 388 8.42 0.70 4.51
C VAL A 388 8.98 1.97 5.16
N PHE A 389 8.11 2.83 5.71
CA PHE A 389 8.50 4.01 6.50
C PHE A 389 8.52 3.76 8.01
N MET A 390 8.42 2.52 8.45
CA MET A 390 8.36 2.18 9.87
C MET A 390 9.33 1.03 10.14
N PRO A 391 10.60 1.34 10.46
CA PRO A 391 11.66 0.35 10.61
C PRO A 391 11.53 -0.43 11.94
N ILE A 392 10.41 -1.12 12.12
CA ILE A 392 10.14 -1.98 13.26
C ILE A 392 10.14 -3.43 12.75
N PRO A 393 11.16 -4.24 13.09
CA PRO A 393 11.19 -5.66 12.74
C PRO A 393 10.04 -6.40 13.41
N VAL A 394 9.21 -7.10 12.64
CA VAL A 394 8.10 -7.92 13.18
C VAL A 394 8.30 -9.42 12.96
N GLY A 395 9.35 -9.78 12.26
CA GLY A 395 9.80 -11.14 11.98
C GLY A 395 10.75 -11.18 10.81
N ASN A 396 11.33 -12.35 10.51
CA ASN A 396 12.21 -12.54 9.36
C ASN A 396 11.87 -13.87 8.65
N LEU A 397 11.76 -13.81 7.32
CA LEU A 397 11.26 -14.91 6.48
C LEU A 397 12.22 -16.10 6.33
N ARG A 398 13.49 -15.93 6.73
CA ARG A 398 14.42 -17.05 6.90
C ARG A 398 14.16 -17.85 8.17
N LYS A 399 13.51 -17.22 9.17
CA LYS A 399 13.33 -17.80 10.52
C LYS A 399 11.93 -18.33 10.77
N SER A 400 10.91 -17.63 10.24
CA SER A 400 9.51 -17.97 10.47
C SER A 400 8.68 -17.79 9.20
N PRO A 401 7.68 -18.65 8.94
CA PRO A 401 6.76 -18.47 7.82
C PRO A 401 6.00 -17.14 7.87
N PHE A 402 5.74 -16.55 6.70
CA PHE A 402 5.03 -15.28 6.60
C PHE A 402 3.66 -15.28 7.32
N GLU A 403 2.90 -16.37 7.21
CA GLU A 403 1.59 -16.48 7.87
C GLU A 403 1.70 -16.42 9.39
N GLU A 404 2.73 -17.06 9.97
CA GLU A 404 3.00 -17.00 11.40
C GLU A 404 3.30 -15.57 11.83
N ILE A 405 4.27 -14.90 11.18
CA ILE A 405 4.60 -13.50 11.45
C ILE A 405 3.35 -12.61 11.35
N TRP A 406 2.58 -12.77 10.28
CA TRP A 406 1.39 -11.96 10.04
C TRP A 406 0.32 -12.12 11.13
N HIS A 407 0.15 -13.32 11.67
CA HIS A 407 -0.93 -13.61 12.63
C HIS A 407 -0.52 -13.49 14.09
N THR A 408 0.77 -13.57 14.42
CA THR A 408 1.23 -13.63 15.82
C THR A 408 2.02 -12.40 16.28
N SER A 409 2.57 -11.60 15.35
CA SER A 409 3.31 -10.40 15.74
C SER A 409 2.44 -9.42 16.53
N GLU A 410 2.86 -9.12 17.75
CA GLU A 410 2.19 -8.18 18.67
C GLU A 410 2.05 -6.79 18.02
N THR A 411 3.09 -6.30 17.37
CA THR A 411 3.08 -5.00 16.67
C THR A 411 2.02 -4.96 15.55
N LEU A 412 1.91 -6.03 14.74
CA LEU A 412 0.91 -6.10 13.69
C LEU A 412 -0.51 -6.21 14.26
N LEU A 413 -0.69 -6.98 15.34
CA LEU A 413 -1.97 -7.10 16.04
C LEU A 413 -2.38 -5.76 16.66
N HIS A 414 -1.45 -5.04 17.26
CA HIS A 414 -1.66 -3.70 17.84
C HIS A 414 -2.12 -2.69 16.76
N LEU A 415 -1.43 -2.61 15.63
CA LEU A 415 -1.77 -1.72 14.52
C LEU A 415 -3.15 -2.00 13.89
N ARG A 416 -3.70 -3.20 14.06
CA ARG A 416 -5.03 -3.58 13.59
C ARG A 416 -6.16 -3.06 14.47
N SER A 417 -5.87 -2.64 15.70
CA SER A 417 -6.80 -1.93 16.56
C SER A 417 -6.73 -0.42 16.33
N ARG A 418 -7.86 0.26 16.45
CA ARG A 418 -7.94 1.73 16.48
C ARG A 418 -8.34 2.25 17.85
N GLU A 419 -8.48 1.38 18.82
CA GLU A 419 -8.94 1.71 20.18
C GLU A 419 -7.84 2.36 21.00
N ASN A 420 -6.58 2.01 20.72
CA ASN A 420 -5.41 2.51 21.46
C ASN A 420 -4.94 3.89 21.00
N LEU A 421 -5.51 4.44 19.92
CA LEU A 421 -5.08 5.74 19.40
C LEU A 421 -5.31 6.86 20.42
N GLU A 422 -4.29 7.69 20.60
CA GLU A 422 -4.26 8.78 21.58
C GLU A 422 -4.67 10.13 20.98
N GLY A 423 -4.89 11.10 21.86
CA GLY A 423 -5.14 12.51 21.51
C GLY A 423 -6.28 12.66 20.51
N ASN A 424 -6.15 13.65 19.62
CA ASN A 424 -7.18 13.94 18.63
C ASN A 424 -7.43 12.78 17.65
N CYS A 425 -6.44 11.91 17.38
CA CYS A 425 -6.67 10.74 16.53
C CYS A 425 -7.58 9.72 17.21
N GLY A 426 -7.45 9.51 18.52
CA GLY A 426 -8.30 8.61 19.30
C GLY A 426 -9.75 9.11 19.45
N ALA A 427 -9.92 10.42 19.69
CA ALA A 427 -11.23 11.05 19.84
C ALA A 427 -11.93 11.37 18.49
N CYS A 428 -11.24 11.20 17.36
CA CYS A 428 -11.72 11.64 16.05
C CYS A 428 -12.90 10.80 15.54
N ARG A 429 -13.96 11.45 15.03
CA ARG A 429 -15.07 10.77 14.35
C ARG A 429 -14.61 9.94 13.11
N PHE A 430 -13.49 10.30 12.50
CA PHE A 430 -12.89 9.58 11.38
C PHE A 430 -11.82 8.56 11.80
N ARG A 431 -11.76 8.19 13.08
CA ARG A 431 -10.78 7.25 13.62
C ARG A 431 -10.70 5.94 12.82
N LEU A 432 -11.84 5.39 12.45
CA LEU A 432 -11.91 4.14 11.69
C LEU A 432 -11.57 4.35 10.21
N LEU A 433 -12.00 5.46 9.62
CA LEU A 433 -11.78 5.80 8.22
C LEU A 433 -10.32 6.21 7.93
N CYS A 434 -9.69 7.01 8.80
CA CYS A 434 -8.36 7.59 8.61
C CYS A 434 -7.32 6.95 9.54
N GLY A 435 -7.49 7.08 10.85
CA GLY A 435 -6.59 6.60 11.89
C GLY A 435 -5.23 7.32 11.95
N GLY A 436 -5.00 8.36 11.14
CA GLY A 436 -3.72 9.06 11.02
C GLY A 436 -2.60 8.19 10.43
N CYS A 437 -1.51 8.79 9.99
CA CYS A 437 -0.34 8.05 9.52
C CYS A 437 0.46 7.50 10.72
N ARG A 438 0.46 6.18 10.90
CA ARG A 438 1.16 5.54 12.03
C ARG A 438 2.68 5.64 11.88
N ALA A 439 3.19 5.59 10.65
CA ALA A 439 4.60 5.79 10.39
C ALA A 439 5.05 7.22 10.75
N ARG A 440 4.24 8.26 10.45
CA ARG A 440 4.57 9.63 10.86
C ARG A 440 4.48 9.78 12.38
N ALA A 441 3.44 9.25 13.03
CA ALA A 441 3.34 9.26 14.48
C ALA A 441 4.58 8.62 15.12
N TYR A 442 5.00 7.46 14.63
CA TYR A 442 6.19 6.78 15.09
C TYR A 442 7.48 7.59 14.84
N ALA A 443 7.65 8.15 13.63
CA ALA A 443 8.83 8.94 13.30
C ALA A 443 9.01 10.20 14.17
N TYR A 444 7.91 10.81 14.61
CA TYR A 444 7.95 12.01 15.44
C TYR A 444 7.97 11.74 16.95
N PHE A 445 7.36 10.66 17.41
CA PHE A 445 7.12 10.40 18.84
C PHE A 445 7.65 9.06 19.35
N GLY A 446 8.13 8.17 18.47
CA GLY A 446 8.48 6.80 18.83
C GLY A 446 7.28 5.93 19.27
N SER A 447 6.06 6.42 19.08
CA SER A 447 4.82 5.75 19.50
C SER A 447 3.91 5.46 18.32
N LEU A 448 3.35 4.24 18.30
CA LEU A 448 2.36 3.83 17.30
C LEU A 448 0.96 4.41 17.57
N ASP A 449 0.70 4.88 18.78
CA ASP A 449 -0.61 5.35 19.25
C ASP A 449 -0.73 6.88 19.22
N ALA A 450 0.41 7.59 19.20
CA ALA A 450 0.46 9.03 19.18
C ALA A 450 -0.37 9.64 18.03
N PRO A 451 -0.95 10.83 18.19
CA PRO A 451 -1.67 11.51 17.13
C PRO A 451 -0.74 11.85 15.97
N ASP A 452 -1.23 11.75 14.74
CA ASP A 452 -0.47 12.13 13.54
C ASP A 452 -0.31 13.67 13.47
N PRO A 453 0.93 14.20 13.61
CA PRO A 453 1.15 15.64 13.64
C PRO A 453 0.86 16.34 12.30
N GLY A 454 0.79 15.60 11.20
CA GLY A 454 0.49 16.15 9.87
C GLY A 454 -1.01 16.37 9.59
N CYS A 455 -1.91 16.11 10.55
CA CYS A 455 -3.34 16.32 10.38
C CYS A 455 -3.75 17.75 10.77
N ILE A 456 -4.64 18.39 10.00
CA ILE A 456 -5.18 19.73 10.31
C ILE A 456 -5.81 19.81 11.71
N ARG A 457 -6.33 18.70 12.22
CA ARG A 457 -6.91 18.60 13.58
C ARG A 457 -5.86 18.53 14.70
N ASN A 458 -4.58 18.46 14.33
CA ASN A 458 -3.42 18.41 15.23
C ASN A 458 -2.49 19.63 15.00
N GLN A 459 -3.04 20.76 14.56
CA GLN A 459 -2.24 21.97 14.26
C GLN A 459 -1.44 22.43 15.48
N ASP A 460 -2.06 22.48 16.67
CA ASP A 460 -1.38 22.91 17.90
C ASP A 460 -0.20 21.99 18.25
N LEU A 461 -0.36 20.69 18.03
CA LEU A 461 0.70 19.71 18.23
C LEU A 461 1.87 19.95 17.25
N TRP A 462 1.54 20.22 15.99
CA TRP A 462 2.54 20.58 14.98
C TRP A 462 3.32 21.82 15.36
N ASP A 463 2.63 22.89 15.78
CA ASP A 463 3.26 24.15 16.16
C ASP A 463 4.16 23.98 17.40
N SER A 464 3.75 23.17 18.37
CA SER A 464 4.56 22.82 19.53
C SER A 464 5.84 22.07 19.15
N LEU A 465 5.78 21.13 18.19
CA LEU A 465 6.95 20.41 17.69
C LEU A 465 7.95 21.35 17.01
N LYS A 466 7.47 22.29 16.22
CA LYS A 466 8.34 23.28 15.56
C LYS A 466 8.99 24.25 16.54
N SER A 467 8.23 24.72 17.54
CA SER A 467 8.75 25.59 18.61
C SER A 467 9.87 24.91 19.41
N ASN A 468 9.68 23.65 19.78
CA ASN A 468 10.66 22.86 20.50
C ASN A 468 11.92 22.55 19.65
N ALA A 469 11.77 22.33 18.35
CA ALA A 469 12.90 22.13 17.43
C ALA A 469 13.74 23.40 17.28
N VAL A 470 13.11 24.57 17.22
CA VAL A 470 13.79 25.88 17.21
C VAL A 470 14.53 26.10 18.53
N ALA A 471 13.90 25.82 19.68
CA ALA A 471 14.52 25.97 21.00
C ALA A 471 15.75 25.06 21.16
N LYS A 472 15.70 23.80 20.65
CA LYS A 472 16.86 22.88 20.67
C LYS A 472 18.01 23.31 19.77
N ARG A 473 17.75 23.98 18.65
CA ARG A 473 18.79 24.52 17.75
C ARG A 473 19.46 25.78 18.29
N SER A 474 18.80 26.50 19.20
CA SER A 474 19.36 27.68 19.87
C SER A 474 20.20 27.37 21.10
N LEU A 475 20.33 26.12 21.52
CA LEU A 475 21.23 25.68 22.59
C LEU A 475 22.64 25.41 22.03
N PRO A 476 23.71 25.80 22.71
CA PRO A 476 25.07 25.51 22.28
C PRO A 476 25.34 24.01 22.26
N PRO A 477 26.25 23.52 21.39
CA PRO A 477 26.43 22.08 21.06
C PRO A 477 26.87 21.18 22.22
N ASP A 478 27.21 21.71 23.37
CA ASP A 478 27.75 20.95 24.53
C ASP A 478 26.71 20.29 25.43
N LYS A 479 25.39 20.35 25.07
CA LYS A 479 24.32 19.69 25.81
C LYS A 479 23.49 18.73 24.96
N ALA A 480 24.12 17.99 24.05
CA ALA A 480 23.47 16.89 23.37
C ALA A 480 23.22 15.76 24.38
N ILE A 481 21.95 15.54 24.68
CA ILE A 481 21.50 14.43 25.54
C ILE A 481 21.88 13.13 24.82
N ARG A 482 22.69 12.30 25.50
CA ARG A 482 23.04 10.94 25.06
C ARG A 482 21.76 10.11 24.88
N PRO A 483 21.71 9.18 23.90
CA PRO A 483 20.62 8.22 23.81
C PRO A 483 20.48 7.45 25.12
N ILE A 484 19.27 7.22 25.56
CA ILE A 484 18.96 6.34 26.69
C ILE A 484 19.40 4.94 26.26
N GLU A 485 20.50 4.46 26.84
CA GLU A 485 20.90 3.06 26.78
C GLU A 485 19.80 2.22 27.39
N GLN A 486 19.36 1.21 26.65
CA GLN A 486 18.45 0.17 27.17
C GLN A 486 19.20 -0.58 28.30
N GLU A 487 18.91 -0.25 29.54
CA GLU A 487 19.36 -1.06 30.67
C GLU A 487 18.75 -2.44 30.62
N GLY A 488 19.63 -3.42 30.66
CA GLY A 488 19.33 -4.83 30.53
C GLY A 488 18.34 -5.36 31.54
N MET A 489 17.43 -6.17 31.04
CA MET A 489 16.62 -7.08 31.84
C MET A 489 17.51 -8.24 32.29
N VAL A 490 18.06 -8.13 33.49
CA VAL A 490 18.74 -9.22 34.19
C VAL A 490 17.69 -10.25 34.61
N THR A 491 17.80 -11.43 34.01
CA THR A 491 17.13 -12.65 34.50
C THR A 491 17.59 -12.96 35.92
N LYS A 492 16.65 -13.08 36.86
CA LYS A 492 16.84 -13.84 38.08
C LYS A 492 15.98 -15.10 38.02
N GLN A 493 16.70 -16.22 38.06
CA GLN A 493 16.39 -17.59 38.52
C GLN A 493 14.93 -18.05 38.53
#